data_ceb34ecf1e8f257d080e67a3a948341c
#
_entry.id   ceb34ecf1e8f257d080e67a3a948341c
#
_cell.length_a   1.000
_cell.length_b   1.000
_cell.length_c   1.000
_cell.angle_alpha   90.00
_cell.angle_beta   90.00
_cell.angle_gamma   90.00
#
_symmetry.space_group_name_H-M   'P 1'
#
loop_
_entity.id
_entity.type
_entity.pdbx_description
1 polymer ?
#
loop_
_entity_poly.entity_id
_entity_poly.type
_entity_poly.pdbx_seq_one_letter_code
_entity_poly.pdbx_strand_id
1 'polypeptide(L)'
;KEYSVLLDSARTRSMENKVEDLEIKKHVDELVVEKKALEIDLQKSRSQLYLFLALLILSICFGIFIFFRLGKIKSLYKELQESNRLVIIASEKAQESERMKNAFIKNMCHEVRTPLNAINGFAELITSDGISPEEKKEFSKIIYTNCYNITSMMNDVLVIAQLDSSNEVLPLEPVHISLLCHHEMNKLKKLQQKPDIHYQVEGDKSNDLIYSDPNHFGIIISHLLNNANKFTNQGSITLSYQPEEEGRIMCICVTDTGCGIPADKSEWIFERFTKNDDFIPGSGLGLYLCRLITQRLNGSLKLDTCYTGGARFILRLPINPYK
;
A
#
# COMPACT_ATOMS: atom_id res chain seq x y z
N LYS A 1 21.38 10.00 137.32
CA LYS A 1 21.09 8.75 136.56
C LYS A 1 20.01 8.89 135.52
N GLU A 2 18.92 9.62 135.74
CA GLU A 2 17.84 9.83 134.74
C GLU A 2 18.27 10.66 133.47
N TYR A 3 19.16 11.58 133.63
CA TYR A 3 19.61 12.48 132.48
C TYR A 3 20.54 11.73 131.51
N SER A 4 21.27 10.71 131.94
CA SER A 4 22.10 9.86 131.07
C SER A 4 21.28 8.90 130.23
N VAL A 5 20.16 8.42 130.78
CA VAL A 5 19.23 7.51 130.07
C VAL A 5 18.43 8.22 128.99
N LEU A 6 18.00 9.47 129.29
CA LEU A 6 17.32 10.33 128.25
C LEU A 6 18.27 10.76 127.11
N LEU A 7 19.57 10.99 127.41
CA LEU A 7 20.57 11.33 126.44
C LEU A 7 20.89 10.15 125.47
N ASP A 8 20.98 8.92 126.08
CA ASP A 8 21.22 7.70 125.32
C ASP A 8 20.03 7.35 124.44
N SER A 9 18.78 7.48 124.99
CA SER A 9 17.55 7.24 124.20
C SER A 9 17.38 8.27 123.03
N ALA A 10 17.74 9.55 123.26
CA ALA A 10 17.75 10.55 122.21
C ALA A 10 18.85 10.29 121.15
N ARG A 11 20.01 9.79 121.59
CA ARG A 11 21.11 9.41 120.67
C ARG A 11 20.76 8.16 119.84
N THR A 12 20.12 7.16 120.49
CA THR A 12 19.65 5.97 119.79
C THR A 12 18.60 6.34 118.77
N ARG A 13 17.63 7.20 119.09
CA ARG A 13 16.57 7.64 118.20
C ARG A 13 17.13 8.50 117.03
N SER A 14 18.16 9.32 117.34
CA SER A 14 18.86 10.11 116.25
C SER A 14 19.68 9.21 115.33
N MET A 15 20.21 8.06 115.83
CA MET A 15 20.90 7.04 115.06
C MET A 15 19.92 6.29 114.17
N GLU A 16 18.75 5.84 114.73
CA GLU A 16 17.70 5.15 114.06
C GLU A 16 17.15 6.06 112.88
N ASN A 17 16.86 7.30 113.18
CA ASN A 17 16.41 8.24 112.10
C ASN A 17 17.46 8.41 110.99
N LYS A 18 18.76 8.42 111.35
CA LYS A 18 19.83 8.50 110.32
C LYS A 18 19.97 7.21 109.52
N VAL A 19 19.73 6.07 110.14
CA VAL A 19 19.72 4.75 109.39
C VAL A 19 18.52 4.71 108.43
N GLU A 20 17.33 5.14 108.91
CA GLU A 20 16.11 5.21 108.05
C GLU A 20 16.26 6.19 106.90
N ASP A 21 16.85 7.41 107.15
CA ASP A 21 17.16 8.36 106.05
C ASP A 21 18.18 7.85 105.03
N LEU A 22 19.17 7.02 105.45
CA LEU A 22 20.15 6.38 104.65
C LEU A 22 19.52 5.25 103.76
N GLU A 23 18.60 4.46 104.36
CA GLU A 23 17.86 3.44 103.64
C GLU A 23 16.91 4.02 102.62
N ILE A 24 16.20 5.11 102.98
CA ILE A 24 15.34 5.83 102.06
C ILE A 24 16.18 6.42 100.89
N LYS A 25 17.32 7.07 101.21
CA LYS A 25 18.21 7.58 100.23
C LYS A 25 18.75 6.53 99.27
N LYS A 26 19.16 5.33 99.82
CA LYS A 26 19.61 4.22 98.98
C LYS A 26 18.53 3.74 98.07
N HIS A 27 17.30 3.63 98.59
CA HIS A 27 16.15 3.13 97.74
C HIS A 27 15.79 4.18 96.68
N VAL A 28 15.88 5.50 96.94
CA VAL A 28 15.70 6.56 95.96
C VAL A 28 16.79 6.49 94.89
N ASP A 29 18.07 6.32 95.27
CA ASP A 29 19.16 6.17 94.30
C ASP A 29 19.01 4.91 93.44
N GLU A 30 18.56 3.78 93.99
CA GLU A 30 18.23 2.58 93.20
C GLU A 30 17.10 2.81 92.21
N LEU A 31 16.01 3.47 92.63
CA LEU A 31 14.89 3.81 91.75
C LEU A 31 15.32 4.81 90.61
N VAL A 32 16.23 5.74 90.92
CA VAL A 32 16.78 6.69 89.90
C VAL A 32 17.62 5.96 88.87
N VAL A 33 18.44 4.95 89.32
CA VAL A 33 19.22 4.14 88.38
C VAL A 33 18.29 3.29 87.48
N GLU A 34 17.30 2.63 88.12
CA GLU A 34 16.31 1.81 87.33
C GLU A 34 15.54 2.65 86.35
N LYS A 35 15.07 3.84 86.73
CA LYS A 35 14.41 4.78 85.83
C LYS A 35 15.30 5.17 84.66
N LYS A 36 16.59 5.51 84.88
CA LYS A 36 17.54 5.83 83.82
C LYS A 36 17.79 4.65 82.88
N ALA A 37 17.90 3.42 83.42
CA ALA A 37 18.04 2.22 82.61
C ALA A 37 16.83 2.04 81.70
N LEU A 38 15.61 2.20 82.23
CA LEU A 38 14.37 2.09 81.47
C LEU A 38 14.27 3.16 80.41
N GLU A 39 14.68 4.41 80.69
CA GLU A 39 14.71 5.53 79.70
C GLU A 39 15.67 5.20 78.55
N ILE A 40 16.86 4.64 78.82
CA ILE A 40 17.84 4.22 77.84
C ILE A 40 17.25 3.08 76.94
N ASP A 41 16.61 2.08 77.52
CA ASP A 41 15.99 0.98 76.76
C ASP A 41 14.82 1.49 75.89
N LEU A 42 14.02 2.40 76.43
CA LEU A 42 12.95 3.07 75.68
C LEU A 42 13.49 3.86 74.49
N GLN A 43 14.58 4.62 74.71
CA GLN A 43 15.23 5.38 73.65
C GLN A 43 15.85 4.48 72.61
N LYS A 44 16.48 3.37 72.97
CA LYS A 44 17.02 2.34 72.08
C LYS A 44 15.91 1.68 71.27
N SER A 45 14.81 1.31 71.88
CA SER A 45 13.62 0.72 71.18
C SER A 45 13.02 1.68 70.21
N ARG A 46 12.87 2.97 70.57
CA ARG A 46 12.39 4.03 69.64
C ARG A 46 13.33 4.22 68.46
N SER A 47 14.65 4.26 68.65
CA SER A 47 15.61 4.37 67.57
C SER A 47 15.58 3.20 66.63
N GLN A 48 15.39 1.97 67.09
CA GLN A 48 15.21 0.79 66.29
C GLN A 48 13.91 0.84 65.47
N LEU A 49 12.81 1.31 66.09
CA LEU A 49 11.55 1.52 65.38
C LEU A 49 11.66 2.52 64.25
N TYR A 50 12.33 3.69 64.49
CA TYR A 50 12.57 4.68 63.44
C TYR A 50 13.43 4.16 62.30
N LEU A 51 14.48 3.39 62.60
CA LEU A 51 15.29 2.69 61.60
C LEU A 51 14.48 1.74 60.74
N PHE A 52 13.64 0.93 61.40
CA PHE A 52 12.74 0.00 60.69
C PHE A 52 11.74 0.73 59.78
N LEU A 53 11.12 1.80 60.28
CA LEU A 53 10.20 2.62 59.48
C LEU A 53 10.91 3.27 58.30
N ALA A 54 12.15 3.78 58.46
CA ALA A 54 12.92 4.33 57.39
C ALA A 54 13.25 3.31 56.31
N LEU A 55 13.64 2.10 56.67
CA LEU A 55 13.88 0.99 55.73
C LEU A 55 12.60 0.54 54.98
N LEU A 56 11.46 0.52 55.69
CA LEU A 56 10.18 0.23 55.09
C LEU A 56 9.79 1.29 54.03
N ILE A 57 9.93 2.55 54.37
CA ILE A 57 9.65 3.65 53.41
C ILE A 57 10.58 3.57 52.19
N LEU A 58 11.87 3.31 52.40
CA LEU A 58 12.83 3.13 51.31
C LEU A 58 12.45 1.95 50.41
N SER A 59 12.04 0.84 50.96
CA SER A 59 11.58 -0.34 50.23
C SER A 59 10.32 -0.04 49.35
N ILE A 60 9.36 0.68 49.93
CA ILE A 60 8.17 1.13 49.22
C ILE A 60 8.52 2.07 48.08
N CYS A 61 9.36 3.06 48.32
CA CYS A 61 9.82 3.98 47.29
C CYS A 61 10.57 3.29 46.17
N PHE A 62 11.40 2.28 46.49
CA PHE A 62 12.11 1.46 45.52
C PHE A 62 11.14 0.61 44.69
N GLY A 63 10.12 0.02 45.30
CA GLY A 63 9.07 -0.72 44.62
C GLY A 63 8.29 0.13 43.65
N ILE A 64 7.91 1.35 44.05
CA ILE A 64 7.22 2.32 43.19
C ILE A 64 8.12 2.72 42.01
N PHE A 65 9.41 2.99 42.27
CA PHE A 65 10.37 3.33 41.22
C PHE A 65 10.50 2.21 40.18
N ILE A 66 10.63 0.96 40.62
CA ILE A 66 10.69 -0.19 39.70
C ILE A 66 9.39 -0.32 38.92
N PHE A 67 8.22 -0.16 39.56
CA PHE A 67 6.93 -0.23 38.87
C PHE A 67 6.82 0.78 37.72
N PHE A 68 7.19 2.04 37.96
CA PHE A 68 7.20 3.07 36.90
C PHE A 68 8.21 2.77 35.79
N ARG A 69 9.39 2.27 36.16
CA ARG A 69 10.43 1.88 35.19
C ARG A 69 9.95 0.72 34.31
N LEU A 70 9.35 -0.30 34.87
CA LEU A 70 8.80 -1.45 34.13
C LEU A 70 7.66 -1.01 33.21
N GLY A 71 6.78 -0.11 33.68
CA GLY A 71 5.72 0.48 32.85
C GLY A 71 6.28 1.24 31.65
N LYS A 72 7.30 2.06 31.83
CA LYS A 72 7.97 2.80 30.76
C LYS A 72 8.66 1.87 29.75
N ILE A 73 9.36 0.83 30.26
CA ILE A 73 10.02 -0.17 29.40
C ILE A 73 8.96 -0.91 28.55
N LYS A 74 7.86 -1.32 29.15
CA LYS A 74 6.76 -2.00 28.43
C LYS A 74 6.15 -1.11 27.34
N SER A 75 5.97 0.19 27.62
CA SER A 75 5.47 1.15 26.63
C SER A 75 6.45 1.33 25.46
N LEU A 76 7.73 1.53 25.75
CA LEU A 76 8.78 1.63 24.72
C LEU A 76 8.92 0.36 23.90
N TYR A 77 8.80 -0.80 24.53
CA TYR A 77 8.85 -2.07 23.82
C TYR A 77 7.68 -2.22 22.84
N LYS A 78 6.48 -1.81 23.26
CA LYS A 78 5.29 -1.81 22.38
C LYS A 78 5.46 -0.86 21.18
N GLU A 79 5.96 0.34 21.42
CA GLU A 79 6.23 1.33 20.37
C GLU A 79 7.30 0.85 19.38
N LEU A 80 8.38 0.24 19.90
CA LEU A 80 9.42 -0.36 19.08
C LEU A 80 8.90 -1.52 18.24
N GLN A 81 8.04 -2.36 18.80
CA GLN A 81 7.42 -3.48 18.08
C GLN A 81 6.52 -2.99 16.95
N GLU A 82 5.75 -1.93 17.18
CA GLU A 82 4.90 -1.32 16.16
C GLU A 82 5.73 -0.65 15.05
N SER A 83 6.76 0.08 15.42
CA SER A 83 7.72 0.66 14.46
C SER A 83 8.40 -0.41 13.60
N ASN A 84 8.90 -1.48 14.22
CA ASN A 84 9.51 -2.60 13.48
C ASN A 84 8.50 -3.26 12.53
N ARG A 85 7.25 -3.43 12.94
CA ARG A 85 6.19 -3.97 12.06
C ARG A 85 5.98 -3.10 10.83
N LEU A 86 5.92 -1.78 11.00
CA LEU A 86 5.78 -0.83 9.88
C LEU A 86 6.99 -0.90 8.94
N VAL A 87 8.20 -1.00 9.46
CA VAL A 87 9.43 -1.15 8.66
C VAL A 87 9.41 -2.45 7.85
N ILE A 88 8.98 -3.56 8.46
CA ILE A 88 8.87 -4.84 7.76
C ILE A 88 7.86 -4.73 6.61
N ILE A 89 6.66 -4.20 6.86
CA ILE A 89 5.62 -4.01 5.83
C ILE A 89 6.13 -3.11 4.71
N ALA A 90 6.80 -2.01 5.04
CA ALA A 90 7.38 -1.09 4.05
C ALA A 90 8.47 -1.78 3.22
N SER A 91 9.34 -2.58 3.86
CA SER A 91 10.39 -3.35 3.21
C SER A 91 9.83 -4.41 2.27
N GLU A 92 8.83 -5.17 2.70
CA GLU A 92 8.14 -6.17 1.87
C GLU A 92 7.50 -5.53 0.64
N LYS A 93 6.81 -4.40 0.82
CA LYS A 93 6.20 -3.64 -0.28
C LYS A 93 7.25 -3.09 -1.25
N ALA A 94 8.38 -2.59 -0.75
CA ALA A 94 9.48 -2.12 -1.59
C ALA A 94 10.10 -3.28 -2.39
N GLN A 95 10.30 -4.44 -1.76
CA GLN A 95 10.86 -5.62 -2.39
C GLN A 95 9.93 -6.21 -3.46
N GLU A 96 8.62 -6.21 -3.20
CA GLU A 96 7.62 -6.63 -4.18
C GLU A 96 7.59 -5.66 -5.39
N SER A 97 7.63 -4.35 -5.14
CA SER A 97 7.74 -3.34 -6.20
C SER A 97 9.00 -3.52 -7.05
N GLU A 98 10.14 -3.80 -6.42
CA GLU A 98 11.40 -4.06 -7.14
C GLU A 98 11.32 -5.35 -7.98
N ARG A 99 10.75 -6.42 -7.44
CA ARG A 99 10.52 -7.67 -8.18
C ARG A 99 9.63 -7.44 -9.41
N MET A 100 8.53 -6.70 -9.22
CA MET A 100 7.64 -6.35 -10.34
C MET A 100 8.36 -5.51 -11.39
N LYS A 101 9.18 -4.53 -10.99
CA LYS A 101 9.98 -3.70 -11.90
C LYS A 101 10.98 -4.55 -12.68
N ASN A 102 11.68 -5.48 -12.03
CA ASN A 102 12.64 -6.36 -12.68
C ASN A 102 11.96 -7.34 -13.65
N ALA A 103 10.82 -7.91 -13.27
CA ALA A 103 10.00 -8.72 -14.16
C ALA A 103 9.51 -7.92 -15.37
N PHE A 104 9.09 -6.68 -15.18
CA PHE A 104 8.69 -5.75 -16.23
C PHE A 104 9.82 -5.54 -17.25
N ILE A 105 11.03 -5.19 -16.79
CA ILE A 105 12.19 -4.97 -17.68
C ILE A 105 12.54 -6.24 -18.44
N LYS A 106 12.56 -7.40 -17.76
CA LYS A 106 12.87 -8.70 -18.38
C LYS A 106 11.86 -9.03 -19.50
N ASN A 107 10.57 -8.87 -19.23
CA ASN A 107 9.53 -9.15 -20.21
C ASN A 107 9.59 -8.17 -21.39
N MET A 108 9.84 -6.89 -21.12
CA MET A 108 10.07 -5.89 -22.17
C MET A 108 11.22 -6.25 -23.09
N CYS A 109 12.37 -6.63 -22.55
CA CYS A 109 13.54 -7.04 -23.33
C CYS A 109 13.19 -8.23 -24.24
N HIS A 110 12.39 -9.18 -23.74
CA HIS A 110 11.95 -10.33 -24.53
C HIS A 110 11.01 -9.92 -25.67
N GLU A 111 10.02 -9.06 -25.38
CA GLU A 111 9.02 -8.60 -26.35
C GLU A 111 9.61 -7.66 -27.43
N VAL A 112 10.72 -6.98 -27.15
CA VAL A 112 11.50 -6.20 -28.14
C VAL A 112 12.38 -7.11 -28.99
N ARG A 113 12.97 -8.14 -28.41
CA ARG A 113 13.91 -9.03 -29.10
C ARG A 113 13.24 -9.78 -30.25
N THR A 114 12.02 -10.28 -30.05
CA THR A 114 11.29 -11.05 -31.06
C THR A 114 11.06 -10.29 -32.37
N PRO A 115 10.43 -9.10 -32.38
CA PRO A 115 10.27 -8.33 -33.61
C PRO A 115 11.60 -7.83 -34.16
N LEU A 116 12.60 -7.54 -33.32
CA LEU A 116 13.93 -7.13 -33.79
C LEU A 116 14.63 -8.25 -34.58
N ASN A 117 14.54 -9.48 -34.10
CA ASN A 117 15.08 -10.65 -34.79
C ASN A 117 14.37 -10.88 -36.14
N ALA A 118 13.03 -10.67 -36.19
CA ALA A 118 12.29 -10.73 -37.43
C ALA A 118 12.74 -9.65 -38.43
N ILE A 119 12.93 -8.40 -37.96
CA ILE A 119 13.46 -7.31 -38.79
C ILE A 119 14.80 -7.70 -39.40
N ASN A 120 15.74 -8.15 -38.55
CA ASN A 120 17.07 -8.53 -39.02
C ASN A 120 17.03 -9.68 -40.03
N GLY A 121 16.27 -10.76 -39.73
CA GLY A 121 16.18 -11.92 -40.62
C GLY A 121 15.56 -11.57 -41.99
N PHE A 122 14.47 -10.80 -42.00
CA PHE A 122 13.84 -10.39 -43.28
C PHE A 122 14.65 -9.32 -44.01
N ALA A 123 15.42 -8.48 -43.32
CA ALA A 123 16.34 -7.55 -43.95
C ALA A 123 17.49 -8.27 -44.66
N GLU A 124 18.05 -9.33 -44.07
CA GLU A 124 19.04 -10.20 -44.71
C GLU A 124 18.45 -10.90 -45.94
N LEU A 125 17.23 -11.44 -45.83
CA LEU A 125 16.55 -12.08 -46.95
C LEU A 125 16.33 -11.15 -48.13
N ILE A 126 15.91 -9.90 -47.93
CA ILE A 126 15.69 -8.92 -49.01
C ILE A 126 16.96 -8.65 -49.82
N THR A 127 18.15 -8.77 -49.20
CA THR A 127 19.44 -8.52 -49.85
C THR A 127 20.00 -9.77 -50.52
N SER A 128 19.38 -10.94 -50.36
CA SER A 128 19.83 -12.21 -50.96
C SER A 128 19.51 -12.26 -52.48
N ASP A 129 20.36 -12.95 -53.24
CA ASP A 129 20.16 -13.14 -54.68
C ASP A 129 19.00 -14.10 -54.92
N GLY A 130 18.23 -13.86 -55.98
CA GLY A 130 17.13 -14.74 -56.46
C GLY A 130 15.76 -14.46 -55.84
N ILE A 131 15.58 -13.43 -55.00
CA ILE A 131 14.30 -13.02 -54.39
C ILE A 131 13.46 -12.25 -55.42
N SER A 132 12.20 -12.67 -55.60
CA SER A 132 11.27 -12.02 -56.51
C SER A 132 10.83 -10.61 -55.96
N PRO A 133 10.35 -9.72 -56.86
CA PRO A 133 9.83 -8.40 -56.46
C PRO A 133 8.62 -8.52 -55.50
N GLU A 134 7.79 -9.54 -55.66
CA GLU A 134 6.64 -9.84 -54.81
C GLU A 134 7.08 -10.25 -53.38
N GLU A 135 8.06 -11.15 -53.27
CA GLU A 135 8.65 -11.55 -51.97
C GLU A 135 9.33 -10.37 -51.27
N LYS A 136 10.07 -9.53 -52.04
CA LYS A 136 10.66 -8.29 -51.49
C LYS A 136 9.62 -7.37 -50.87
N LYS A 137 8.47 -7.25 -51.53
CA LYS A 137 7.35 -6.43 -51.03
C LYS A 137 6.74 -7.03 -49.75
N GLU A 138 6.60 -8.33 -49.72
CA GLU A 138 6.09 -9.04 -48.55
C GLU A 138 7.02 -8.92 -47.35
N PHE A 139 8.33 -9.16 -47.56
CA PHE A 139 9.35 -9.01 -46.48
C PHE A 139 9.44 -7.57 -45.99
N SER A 140 9.35 -6.58 -46.87
CA SER A 140 9.30 -5.15 -46.52
C SER A 140 8.08 -4.86 -45.63
N LYS A 141 6.90 -5.44 -45.94
CA LYS A 141 5.69 -5.29 -45.13
C LYS A 141 5.88 -5.89 -43.73
N ILE A 142 6.53 -7.07 -43.62
CA ILE A 142 6.82 -7.70 -42.34
C ILE A 142 7.76 -6.83 -41.53
N ILE A 143 8.83 -6.30 -42.12
CA ILE A 143 9.78 -5.39 -41.44
C ILE A 143 9.02 -4.16 -40.92
N TYR A 144 8.23 -3.51 -41.79
CA TYR A 144 7.48 -2.31 -41.41
C TYR A 144 6.50 -2.60 -40.24
N THR A 145 5.80 -3.73 -40.27
CA THR A 145 4.88 -4.14 -39.20
C THR A 145 5.61 -4.34 -37.87
N ASN A 146 6.79 -4.98 -37.89
CA ASN A 146 7.59 -5.19 -36.69
C ASN A 146 8.17 -3.90 -36.14
N CYS A 147 8.63 -2.96 -36.99
CA CYS A 147 9.05 -1.63 -36.57
C CYS A 147 7.90 -0.87 -35.91
N TYR A 148 6.72 -0.90 -36.51
CA TYR A 148 5.51 -0.28 -35.95
C TYR A 148 5.16 -0.86 -34.56
N ASN A 149 5.22 -2.19 -34.42
CA ASN A 149 4.94 -2.87 -33.15
C ASN A 149 5.92 -2.45 -32.04
N ILE A 150 7.24 -2.35 -32.36
CA ILE A 150 8.24 -1.88 -31.39
C ILE A 150 7.95 -0.44 -30.98
N THR A 151 7.68 0.44 -31.95
CA THR A 151 7.40 1.85 -31.69
C THR A 151 6.15 2.02 -30.82
N SER A 152 5.07 1.29 -31.15
CA SER A 152 3.84 1.30 -30.35
C SER A 152 4.10 0.84 -28.92
N MET A 153 4.84 -0.26 -28.73
CA MET A 153 5.18 -0.78 -27.41
C MET A 153 6.03 0.22 -26.60
N MET A 154 7.00 0.89 -27.23
CA MET A 154 7.80 1.93 -26.56
C MET A 154 6.94 3.11 -26.11
N ASN A 155 5.97 3.53 -26.94
CA ASN A 155 5.03 4.58 -26.56
C ASN A 155 4.12 4.15 -25.40
N ASP A 156 3.62 2.90 -25.40
CA ASP A 156 2.85 2.36 -24.27
C ASP A 156 3.64 2.44 -22.98
N VAL A 157 4.91 2.05 -23.00
CA VAL A 157 5.82 2.11 -21.84
C VAL A 157 6.06 3.51 -21.35
N LEU A 158 6.25 4.47 -22.26
CA LEU A 158 6.44 5.89 -21.90
C LEU A 158 5.18 6.44 -21.20
N VAL A 159 4.00 6.15 -21.74
CA VAL A 159 2.73 6.56 -21.11
C VAL A 159 2.54 5.91 -19.74
N ILE A 160 2.82 4.60 -19.61
CA ILE A 160 2.77 3.91 -18.31
C ILE A 160 3.74 4.58 -17.31
N ALA A 161 4.99 4.85 -17.72
CA ALA A 161 5.99 5.47 -16.85
C ALA A 161 5.57 6.88 -16.41
N GLN A 162 4.99 7.67 -17.29
CA GLN A 162 4.45 9.00 -16.99
C GLN A 162 3.29 8.90 -15.98
N LEU A 163 2.32 8.02 -16.22
CA LEU A 163 1.17 7.84 -15.35
C LEU A 163 1.55 7.22 -13.98
N ASP A 164 2.52 6.32 -13.92
CA ASP A 164 2.99 5.72 -12.66
C ASP A 164 3.80 6.71 -11.80
N SER A 165 4.56 7.64 -12.44
CA SER A 165 5.45 8.57 -11.74
C SER A 165 4.78 9.87 -11.32
N SER A 166 3.74 10.31 -12.03
CA SER A 166 3.05 11.57 -11.76
C SER A 166 1.71 11.35 -11.06
N ASN A 167 1.47 12.14 -10.00
CA ASN A 167 0.12 12.33 -9.45
C ASN A 167 -0.63 13.46 -10.17
N GLU A 168 -0.13 13.92 -11.34
CA GLU A 168 -0.76 14.97 -12.08
C GLU A 168 -2.14 14.55 -12.57
N VAL A 169 -3.08 15.46 -12.44
CA VAL A 169 -4.43 15.31 -12.99
C VAL A 169 -4.32 15.52 -14.50
N LEU A 170 -4.86 14.58 -15.27
CA LEU A 170 -4.90 14.70 -16.71
C LEU A 170 -5.68 15.96 -17.13
N PRO A 171 -5.23 16.72 -18.14
CA PRO A 171 -5.95 17.87 -18.62
C PRO A 171 -7.29 17.43 -19.23
N LEU A 172 -8.39 18.01 -18.74
CA LEU A 172 -9.73 17.65 -19.21
C LEU A 172 -10.23 18.73 -20.15
N GLU A 173 -10.49 18.33 -21.39
CA GLU A 173 -11.01 19.18 -22.46
C GLU A 173 -12.37 18.65 -22.94
N PRO A 174 -13.22 19.49 -23.57
CA PRO A 174 -14.44 19.01 -24.19
C PRO A 174 -14.13 18.13 -25.41
N VAL A 175 -14.55 16.89 -25.38
CA VAL A 175 -14.33 15.86 -26.43
C VAL A 175 -15.66 15.38 -26.97
N HIS A 176 -15.81 15.47 -28.30
CA HIS A 176 -16.90 14.83 -29.02
C HIS A 176 -16.57 13.34 -29.27
N ILE A 177 -17.24 12.45 -28.57
CA ILE A 177 -17.01 11.00 -28.64
C ILE A 177 -17.24 10.46 -30.05
N SER A 178 -18.29 10.95 -30.74
CA SER A 178 -18.57 10.53 -32.12
C SER A 178 -17.38 10.78 -33.04
N LEU A 179 -16.76 11.97 -32.95
CA LEU A 179 -15.62 12.33 -33.79
C LEU A 179 -14.41 11.45 -33.50
N LEU A 180 -14.09 11.26 -32.23
CA LEU A 180 -12.95 10.43 -31.81
C LEU A 180 -13.16 8.95 -32.15
N CYS A 181 -14.33 8.40 -31.91
CA CYS A 181 -14.67 7.01 -32.26
C CYS A 181 -14.58 6.76 -33.76
N HIS A 182 -15.12 7.68 -34.60
CA HIS A 182 -14.99 7.58 -36.06
C HIS A 182 -13.54 7.74 -36.51
N HIS A 183 -12.76 8.63 -35.89
CA HIS A 183 -11.35 8.80 -36.17
C HIS A 183 -10.55 7.52 -35.95
N GLU A 184 -10.66 6.92 -34.75
CA GLU A 184 -9.91 5.71 -34.43
C GLU A 184 -10.38 4.49 -35.24
N MET A 185 -11.68 4.36 -35.50
CA MET A 185 -12.21 3.30 -36.37
C MET A 185 -11.69 3.47 -37.83
N ASN A 186 -11.66 4.68 -38.38
CA ASN A 186 -11.12 4.91 -39.69
C ASN A 186 -9.62 4.68 -39.78
N LYS A 187 -8.87 5.02 -38.73
CA LYS A 187 -7.44 4.74 -38.61
C LYS A 187 -7.17 3.22 -38.64
N LEU A 188 -7.95 2.43 -37.89
CA LEU A 188 -7.87 0.97 -37.91
C LEU A 188 -8.15 0.44 -39.34
N LYS A 189 -9.23 0.87 -39.99
CA LYS A 189 -9.57 0.46 -41.35
C LYS A 189 -8.44 0.72 -42.32
N LYS A 190 -7.84 1.92 -42.29
CA LYS A 190 -6.74 2.29 -43.20
C LYS A 190 -5.48 1.44 -43.02
N LEU A 191 -5.17 1.03 -41.79
CA LEU A 191 -3.92 0.31 -41.45
C LEU A 191 -4.05 -1.19 -41.54
N GLN A 192 -5.19 -1.74 -41.13
CA GLN A 192 -5.34 -3.18 -40.83
C GLN A 192 -6.71 -3.74 -41.21
N GLN A 193 -7.40 -3.15 -42.19
CA GLN A 193 -8.71 -3.65 -42.60
C GLN A 193 -8.63 -5.10 -43.08
N LYS A 194 -9.52 -5.94 -42.54
CA LYS A 194 -9.76 -7.31 -43.00
C LYS A 194 -11.04 -7.37 -43.85
N PRO A 195 -11.04 -8.05 -44.98
CA PRO A 195 -12.19 -8.03 -45.92
C PRO A 195 -13.45 -8.68 -45.33
N ASP A 196 -13.28 -9.66 -44.43
CA ASP A 196 -14.40 -10.44 -43.88
C ASP A 196 -14.93 -9.87 -42.55
N ILE A 197 -14.51 -8.65 -42.18
CA ILE A 197 -14.97 -7.96 -40.99
C ILE A 197 -15.81 -6.75 -41.34
N HIS A 198 -16.99 -6.65 -40.75
CA HIS A 198 -17.85 -5.48 -40.80
C HIS A 198 -17.52 -4.54 -39.63
N TYR A 199 -17.08 -3.31 -39.96
CA TYR A 199 -16.69 -2.30 -38.94
C TYR A 199 -17.76 -1.22 -38.85
N GLN A 200 -18.30 -0.98 -37.66
CA GLN A 200 -19.35 0.02 -37.45
C GLN A 200 -19.14 0.85 -36.18
N VAL A 201 -19.66 2.08 -36.21
CA VAL A 201 -19.73 2.99 -35.05
C VAL A 201 -21.18 3.38 -34.85
N GLU A 202 -21.70 3.16 -33.65
CA GLU A 202 -23.08 3.38 -33.27
C GLU A 202 -23.16 4.35 -32.08
N GLY A 203 -24.09 5.27 -32.06
CA GLY A 203 -24.34 6.16 -30.94
C GLY A 203 -25.12 7.41 -31.33
N ASP A 204 -25.65 8.08 -30.35
CA ASP A 204 -26.39 9.31 -30.55
C ASP A 204 -25.45 10.53 -30.52
N LYS A 205 -25.35 11.19 -31.68
CA LYS A 205 -24.52 12.39 -31.86
C LYS A 205 -25.05 13.62 -31.13
N SER A 206 -26.31 13.63 -30.71
CA SER A 206 -26.92 14.77 -30.04
C SER A 206 -26.45 14.95 -28.58
N ASN A 207 -25.88 13.89 -27.98
CA ASN A 207 -25.44 13.89 -26.59
C ASN A 207 -24.09 13.15 -26.42
N ASP A 208 -23.08 13.57 -27.18
CA ASP A 208 -21.78 12.90 -27.29
C ASP A 208 -20.60 13.71 -26.70
N LEU A 209 -20.87 14.79 -25.97
CA LEU A 209 -19.85 15.64 -25.36
C LEU A 209 -19.48 15.15 -23.97
N ILE A 210 -18.19 14.88 -23.75
CA ILE A 210 -17.63 14.61 -22.42
C ILE A 210 -16.43 15.52 -22.14
N TYR A 211 -16.06 15.66 -20.86
CA TYR A 211 -14.79 16.28 -20.46
C TYR A 211 -13.76 15.18 -20.17
N SER A 212 -12.74 15.06 -21.04
CA SER A 212 -11.71 14.03 -20.97
C SER A 212 -10.40 14.53 -21.58
N ASP A 213 -9.33 13.77 -21.42
CA ASP A 213 -8.11 13.98 -22.20
C ASP A 213 -8.24 13.26 -23.56
N PRO A 214 -8.26 13.98 -24.68
CA PRO A 214 -8.50 13.38 -25.99
C PRO A 214 -7.39 12.40 -26.41
N ASN A 215 -6.14 12.64 -26.00
CA ASN A 215 -5.01 11.79 -26.36
C ASN A 215 -5.10 10.45 -25.60
N HIS A 216 -5.25 10.50 -24.29
CA HIS A 216 -5.35 9.30 -23.47
C HIS A 216 -6.63 8.52 -23.77
N PHE A 217 -7.74 9.19 -24.00
CA PHE A 217 -8.98 8.54 -24.44
C PHE A 217 -8.80 7.86 -25.80
N GLY A 218 -8.15 8.50 -26.77
CA GLY A 218 -7.80 7.92 -28.07
C GLY A 218 -6.95 6.65 -27.95
N ILE A 219 -5.97 6.63 -27.01
CA ILE A 219 -5.16 5.44 -26.70
C ILE A 219 -6.04 4.27 -26.24
N ILE A 220 -7.00 4.50 -25.32
CA ILE A 220 -7.91 3.44 -24.87
C ILE A 220 -8.67 2.85 -26.05
N ILE A 221 -9.34 3.68 -26.84
CA ILE A 221 -10.15 3.24 -27.98
C ILE A 221 -9.30 2.51 -29.01
N SER A 222 -8.11 3.04 -29.33
CA SER A 222 -7.18 2.40 -30.28
C SER A 222 -6.76 1.00 -29.82
N HIS A 223 -6.38 0.82 -28.55
CA HIS A 223 -6.02 -0.51 -28.01
C HIS A 223 -7.18 -1.49 -28.02
N LEU A 224 -8.38 -1.06 -27.60
CA LEU A 224 -9.56 -1.93 -27.62
C LEU A 224 -9.93 -2.35 -29.03
N LEU A 225 -9.92 -1.42 -29.99
CA LEU A 225 -10.18 -1.71 -31.40
C LEU A 225 -9.11 -2.62 -32.02
N ASN A 226 -7.83 -2.40 -31.72
CA ASN A 226 -6.75 -3.26 -32.21
C ASN A 226 -6.88 -4.68 -31.64
N ASN A 227 -7.27 -4.85 -30.37
CA ASN A 227 -7.55 -6.13 -29.78
C ASN A 227 -8.73 -6.81 -30.47
N ALA A 228 -9.85 -6.12 -30.68
CA ALA A 228 -11.00 -6.66 -31.42
C ALA A 228 -10.59 -7.12 -32.83
N ASN A 229 -9.83 -6.32 -33.57
CA ASN A 229 -9.37 -6.65 -34.93
C ASN A 229 -8.39 -7.84 -34.95
N LYS A 230 -7.54 -7.93 -33.95
CA LYS A 230 -6.55 -9.01 -33.81
C LYS A 230 -7.23 -10.37 -33.60
N PHE A 231 -8.23 -10.42 -32.74
CA PHE A 231 -8.89 -11.67 -32.32
C PHE A 231 -10.15 -12.00 -33.11
N THR A 232 -10.56 -11.16 -34.06
CA THR A 232 -11.67 -11.44 -34.99
C THR A 232 -11.09 -11.69 -36.36
N ASN A 233 -11.47 -12.84 -36.97
CA ASN A 233 -11.08 -13.18 -38.33
C ASN A 233 -12.22 -12.89 -39.34
N GLN A 234 -13.47 -13.10 -38.92
CA GLN A 234 -14.68 -12.83 -39.69
C GLN A 234 -15.82 -12.40 -38.77
N GLY A 235 -16.76 -11.60 -39.30
CA GLY A 235 -17.91 -11.12 -38.54
C GLY A 235 -17.91 -9.60 -38.36
N SER A 236 -18.05 -9.07 -37.15
CA SER A 236 -18.18 -7.64 -36.92
C SER A 236 -17.38 -7.13 -35.73
N ILE A 237 -16.97 -5.86 -35.83
CA ILE A 237 -16.41 -5.06 -34.73
C ILE A 237 -17.26 -3.78 -34.64
N THR A 238 -17.93 -3.64 -33.51
CA THR A 238 -18.83 -2.53 -33.21
C THR A 238 -18.28 -1.68 -32.08
N LEU A 239 -18.12 -0.38 -32.32
CA LEU A 239 -17.83 0.63 -31.30
C LEU A 239 -19.12 1.40 -31.06
N SER A 240 -19.72 1.22 -29.89
CA SER A 240 -20.95 1.92 -29.52
C SER A 240 -20.76 2.82 -28.31
N TYR A 241 -21.51 3.91 -28.25
CA TYR A 241 -21.51 4.84 -27.11
C TYR A 241 -22.91 5.34 -26.79
N GLN A 242 -23.23 5.45 -25.51
CA GLN A 242 -24.50 5.97 -25.02
C GLN A 242 -24.35 6.54 -23.61
N PRO A 243 -25.10 7.61 -23.26
CA PRO A 243 -25.16 8.11 -21.89
C PRO A 243 -25.95 7.14 -21.01
N GLU A 244 -25.44 6.90 -19.80
CA GLU A 244 -26.08 6.15 -18.71
C GLU A 244 -26.29 7.06 -17.50
N GLU A 245 -27.02 6.59 -16.49
CA GLU A 245 -27.24 7.26 -15.21
C GLU A 245 -27.73 8.71 -15.36
N GLU A 246 -28.81 8.91 -16.15
CA GLU A 246 -29.40 10.22 -16.41
C GLU A 246 -28.42 11.24 -17.01
N GLY A 247 -27.47 10.77 -17.80
CA GLY A 247 -26.48 11.61 -18.48
C GLY A 247 -25.28 12.01 -17.61
N ARG A 248 -25.00 11.28 -16.53
CA ARG A 248 -23.80 11.51 -15.70
C ARG A 248 -22.59 10.71 -16.19
N ILE A 249 -22.82 9.53 -16.74
CA ILE A 249 -21.78 8.61 -17.23
C ILE A 249 -21.98 8.37 -18.71
N MET A 250 -20.88 8.36 -19.45
CA MET A 250 -20.83 7.89 -20.83
C MET A 250 -20.35 6.45 -20.84
N CYS A 251 -21.17 5.54 -21.36
CA CYS A 251 -20.83 4.16 -21.57
C CYS A 251 -20.38 3.96 -23.02
N ILE A 252 -19.15 3.48 -23.19
CA ILE A 252 -18.58 3.16 -24.50
C ILE A 252 -18.27 1.67 -24.54
N CYS A 253 -18.76 0.97 -25.58
CA CYS A 253 -18.55 -0.46 -25.72
C CYS A 253 -17.78 -0.74 -27.02
N VAL A 254 -16.74 -1.57 -26.90
CA VAL A 254 -16.09 -2.21 -28.05
C VAL A 254 -16.49 -3.67 -28.04
N THR A 255 -17.24 -4.08 -29.03
CA THR A 255 -17.80 -5.44 -29.17
C THR A 255 -17.23 -6.10 -30.41
N ASP A 256 -16.73 -7.29 -30.29
CA ASP A 256 -16.29 -8.12 -31.41
C ASP A 256 -17.00 -9.48 -31.44
N THR A 257 -16.93 -10.13 -32.58
CA THR A 257 -17.45 -11.51 -32.79
C THR A 257 -16.31 -12.54 -32.89
N GLY A 258 -15.21 -12.31 -32.23
CA GLY A 258 -14.02 -13.13 -32.24
C GLY A 258 -14.10 -14.34 -31.31
N CYS A 259 -12.94 -14.86 -30.91
CA CYS A 259 -12.85 -16.06 -30.06
C CYS A 259 -13.36 -15.88 -28.63
N GLY A 260 -13.60 -14.63 -28.21
CA GLY A 260 -14.02 -14.32 -26.85
C GLY A 260 -12.93 -14.50 -25.78
N ILE A 261 -13.30 -14.23 -24.54
CA ILE A 261 -12.43 -14.33 -23.37
C ILE A 261 -13.17 -15.09 -22.26
N PRO A 262 -12.59 -16.17 -21.68
CA PRO A 262 -13.20 -16.90 -20.59
C PRO A 262 -13.46 -16.01 -19.37
N ALA A 263 -14.61 -16.21 -18.70
CA ALA A 263 -15.04 -15.37 -17.59
C ALA A 263 -14.07 -15.40 -16.38
N ASP A 264 -13.41 -16.53 -16.14
CA ASP A 264 -12.39 -16.70 -15.10
C ASP A 264 -11.15 -15.85 -15.33
N LYS A 265 -10.90 -15.39 -16.56
CA LYS A 265 -9.78 -14.51 -16.93
C LYS A 265 -10.15 -13.03 -16.98
N SER A 266 -11.38 -12.65 -16.65
CA SER A 266 -11.91 -11.28 -16.80
C SER A 266 -11.12 -10.18 -16.08
N GLU A 267 -10.51 -10.48 -14.93
CA GLU A 267 -9.61 -9.55 -14.23
C GLU A 267 -8.15 -9.74 -14.65
N TRP A 268 -7.72 -10.97 -14.87
CA TRP A 268 -6.36 -11.32 -15.24
C TRP A 268 -5.87 -10.66 -16.55
N ILE A 269 -6.74 -10.49 -17.53
CA ILE A 269 -6.38 -9.85 -18.82
C ILE A 269 -5.92 -8.40 -18.71
N PHE A 270 -6.20 -7.74 -17.58
CA PHE A 270 -5.78 -6.37 -17.30
C PHE A 270 -4.46 -6.29 -16.52
N GLU A 271 -3.82 -7.42 -16.19
CA GLU A 271 -2.49 -7.42 -15.60
C GLU A 271 -1.41 -7.16 -16.64
N ARG A 272 -0.22 -6.76 -16.18
CA ARG A 272 0.91 -6.46 -17.09
C ARG A 272 1.42 -7.73 -17.77
N PHE A 273 1.67 -7.68 -19.08
CA PHE A 273 2.23 -8.77 -19.90
C PHE A 273 1.36 -10.05 -19.97
N THR A 274 0.09 -9.92 -19.73
CA THR A 274 -0.85 -11.04 -19.88
C THR A 274 -1.16 -11.28 -21.36
N LYS A 275 -1.08 -12.53 -21.77
CA LYS A 275 -1.48 -13.00 -23.10
C LYS A 275 -2.35 -14.23 -22.95
N ASN A 276 -3.47 -14.27 -23.64
CA ASN A 276 -4.33 -15.47 -23.65
C ASN A 276 -3.74 -16.58 -24.51
N ASP A 277 -2.89 -16.22 -25.47
CA ASP A 277 -2.19 -17.13 -26.38
C ASP A 277 -0.81 -16.52 -26.70
N ASP A 278 0.27 -17.26 -26.41
CA ASP A 278 1.65 -16.85 -26.63
C ASP A 278 2.03 -16.77 -28.11
N PHE A 279 1.28 -17.47 -28.99
CA PHE A 279 1.50 -17.44 -30.44
C PHE A 279 0.95 -16.18 -31.12
N ILE A 280 0.08 -15.44 -30.46
CA ILE A 280 -0.50 -14.23 -31.02
C ILE A 280 0.35 -13.00 -30.65
N PRO A 281 0.92 -12.27 -31.65
CA PRO A 281 1.83 -11.16 -31.37
C PRO A 281 1.16 -10.05 -30.55
N GLY A 282 1.86 -9.52 -29.56
CA GLY A 282 1.41 -8.39 -28.75
C GLY A 282 2.16 -8.29 -27.44
N SER A 283 2.33 -7.08 -26.92
CA SER A 283 3.13 -6.81 -25.70
C SER A 283 2.45 -7.25 -24.38
N GLY A 284 1.13 -7.50 -24.40
CA GLY A 284 0.35 -7.71 -23.17
C GLY A 284 0.27 -6.47 -22.26
N LEU A 285 0.59 -5.27 -22.78
CA LEU A 285 0.53 -3.99 -22.06
C LEU A 285 -0.73 -3.19 -22.36
N GLY A 286 -1.35 -3.40 -23.54
CA GLY A 286 -2.43 -2.53 -24.02
C GLY A 286 -3.65 -2.48 -23.08
N LEU A 287 -4.16 -3.62 -22.59
CA LEU A 287 -5.30 -3.63 -21.68
C LEU A 287 -4.95 -3.10 -20.29
N TYR A 288 -3.75 -3.37 -19.79
CA TYR A 288 -3.24 -2.77 -18.57
C TYR A 288 -3.20 -1.23 -18.70
N LEU A 289 -2.64 -0.72 -19.80
CA LEU A 289 -2.57 0.72 -20.08
C LEU A 289 -3.99 1.32 -20.16
N CYS A 290 -4.92 0.66 -20.87
CA CYS A 290 -6.32 1.11 -20.91
C CYS A 290 -6.92 1.23 -19.50
N ARG A 291 -6.71 0.25 -18.63
CA ARG A 291 -7.20 0.27 -17.25
C ARG A 291 -6.56 1.40 -16.43
N LEU A 292 -5.26 1.60 -16.58
CA LEU A 292 -4.51 2.66 -15.89
C LEU A 292 -5.03 4.05 -16.30
N ILE A 293 -5.15 4.31 -17.61
CA ILE A 293 -5.68 5.58 -18.11
C ILE A 293 -7.12 5.79 -17.63
N THR A 294 -7.96 4.74 -17.72
CA THR A 294 -9.37 4.82 -17.29
C THR A 294 -9.49 5.20 -15.82
N GLN A 295 -8.65 4.65 -14.95
CA GLN A 295 -8.59 5.02 -13.53
C GLN A 295 -8.19 6.49 -13.34
N ARG A 296 -7.24 6.99 -14.12
CA ARG A 296 -6.81 8.40 -14.09
C ARG A 296 -7.90 9.37 -14.59
N LEU A 297 -8.79 8.90 -15.44
CA LEU A 297 -9.97 9.62 -15.91
C LEU A 297 -11.20 9.44 -15.01
N ASN A 298 -11.04 8.86 -13.80
CA ASN A 298 -12.11 8.54 -12.85
C ASN A 298 -13.22 7.65 -13.42
N GLY A 299 -12.85 6.80 -14.39
CA GLY A 299 -13.76 5.85 -15.04
C GLY A 299 -13.57 4.40 -14.58
N SER A 300 -14.25 3.50 -15.28
CA SER A 300 -14.09 2.06 -15.12
C SER A 300 -14.06 1.34 -16.47
N LEU A 301 -13.18 0.33 -16.58
CA LEU A 301 -13.07 -0.54 -17.75
C LEU A 301 -13.24 -2.00 -17.31
N LYS A 302 -14.17 -2.71 -17.93
CA LYS A 302 -14.50 -4.11 -17.60
C LYS A 302 -14.75 -4.93 -18.86
N LEU A 303 -14.53 -6.25 -18.75
CA LEU A 303 -15.02 -7.23 -19.71
C LEU A 303 -16.48 -7.59 -19.36
N ASP A 304 -17.36 -7.62 -20.34
CA ASP A 304 -18.72 -8.14 -20.19
C ASP A 304 -18.69 -9.65 -20.23
N THR A 305 -18.74 -10.30 -19.08
CA THR A 305 -18.72 -11.76 -18.96
C THR A 305 -20.06 -12.42 -19.34
N CYS A 306 -21.12 -11.63 -19.51
CA CYS A 306 -22.43 -12.14 -19.99
C CYS A 306 -22.52 -12.19 -21.51
N TYR A 307 -21.64 -11.49 -22.22
CA TYR A 307 -21.62 -11.54 -23.68
C TYR A 307 -20.89 -12.77 -24.17
N THR A 308 -21.55 -13.60 -25.00
CA THR A 308 -21.04 -14.89 -25.47
C THR A 308 -20.73 -14.93 -26.98
N GLY A 309 -20.99 -13.82 -27.70
CA GLY A 309 -20.79 -13.75 -29.15
C GLY A 309 -19.34 -13.44 -29.59
N GLY A 310 -18.42 -13.24 -28.64
CA GLY A 310 -17.04 -12.82 -28.81
C GLY A 310 -16.57 -12.13 -27.54
N ALA A 311 -15.85 -10.99 -27.63
CA ALA A 311 -15.52 -10.15 -26.48
C ALA A 311 -16.26 -8.81 -26.54
N ARG A 312 -16.66 -8.30 -25.38
CA ARG A 312 -17.22 -6.96 -25.20
C ARG A 312 -16.54 -6.26 -24.06
N PHE A 313 -15.83 -5.17 -24.35
CA PHE A 313 -15.24 -4.29 -23.34
C PHE A 313 -16.17 -3.10 -23.10
N ILE A 314 -16.43 -2.82 -21.83
CA ILE A 314 -17.30 -1.73 -21.38
C ILE A 314 -16.44 -0.70 -20.66
N LEU A 315 -16.31 0.47 -21.26
CA LEU A 315 -15.66 1.65 -20.72
C LEU A 315 -16.69 2.65 -20.23
N ARG A 316 -16.65 3.03 -18.96
CA ARG A 316 -17.52 4.05 -18.38
C ARG A 316 -16.69 5.24 -17.92
N LEU A 317 -17.00 6.42 -18.42
CA LEU A 317 -16.34 7.67 -18.08
C LEU A 317 -17.38 8.68 -17.57
N PRO A 318 -17.04 9.52 -16.57
CA PRO A 318 -17.90 10.62 -16.16
C PRO A 318 -18.03 11.64 -17.32
N ILE A 319 -19.26 12.08 -17.61
CA ILE A 319 -19.50 13.10 -18.65
C ILE A 319 -18.92 14.44 -18.20
N ASN A 320 -19.09 14.77 -16.93
CA ASN A 320 -18.49 15.95 -16.33
C ASN A 320 -17.93 15.61 -14.94
N PRO A 321 -16.61 15.42 -14.78
CA PRO A 321 -15.99 15.08 -13.51
C PRO A 321 -15.99 16.23 -12.48
N TYR A 322 -16.46 17.43 -12.86
CA TYR A 322 -16.58 18.60 -11.98
C TYR A 322 -17.99 18.77 -11.39
N LYS A 323 -18.94 17.94 -11.76
CA LYS A 323 -20.30 17.88 -11.24
C LYS A 323 -20.52 16.56 -10.51
#